data_7dfb1f3296dd4755773b500f02b90043
#
_entry.id   7dfb1f3296dd4755773b500f02b90043
#
_cell.length_a   1.000
_cell.length_b   1.000
_cell.length_c   1.000
_cell.angle_alpha   90.00
_cell.angle_beta   90.00
_cell.angle_gamma   90.00
#
_symmetry.space_group_name_H-M   'P 1'
#
loop_
_entity.id
_entity.type
_entity.pdbx_description
1 polymer ?
#
loop_
_entity_poly.entity_id
_entity_poly.type
_entity_poly.pdbx_seq_one_letter_code
_entity_poly.pdbx_strand_id
1 'polypeptide(L)'
;MNFGRRLQYYLIGFGMGLVVCFVMFGQRGCDWTPGNRVLKQIATSQILITDSVKCVMQENGISDDDVFQLLNNGDVIFSESKTHQVPKEYIIENAEGKFKIRFLVRNDTVSVIHGVANSKKTTCKGFGSNPEHIFTMPGETVKRILKANEISATDTVFNLLQARGIKDGEIYNMIEGGKIDFIKSMPTLKPHPIYFVTYQNYLFKIEMAEKKTRILEFKVLK
;
A
#
# COMPACT_ATOMS: atom_id res chain seq x y z
N MET A 1 -5.61 -40.99 41.85
CA MET A 1 -4.74 -40.03 41.10
C MET A 1 -5.04 -38.66 41.62
N ASN A 2 -4.03 -38.01 42.25
CA ASN A 2 -4.21 -36.73 42.97
C ASN A 2 -4.58 -35.59 42.00
N PHE A 3 -5.54 -34.74 42.37
CA PHE A 3 -6.00 -33.57 41.63
C PHE A 3 -4.83 -32.71 41.07
N GLY A 4 -3.78 -32.52 41.90
CA GLY A 4 -2.61 -31.74 41.49
C GLY A 4 -1.86 -32.31 40.27
N ARG A 5 -1.73 -33.66 40.15
CA ARG A 5 -1.08 -34.25 38.97
C ARG A 5 -1.90 -34.06 37.68
N ARG A 6 -3.23 -34.15 37.79
CA ARG A 6 -4.12 -33.88 36.63
C ARG A 6 -4.02 -32.44 36.16
N LEU A 7 -4.03 -31.50 37.10
CA LEU A 7 -3.88 -30.07 36.82
C LEU A 7 -2.53 -29.79 36.15
N GLN A 8 -1.45 -30.42 36.62
CA GLN A 8 -0.11 -30.22 36.06
C GLN A 8 -0.01 -30.71 34.60
N TYR A 9 -0.57 -31.84 34.25
CA TYR A 9 -0.62 -32.29 32.85
C TYR A 9 -1.45 -31.40 31.97
N TYR A 10 -2.59 -30.89 32.50
CA TYR A 10 -3.42 -29.93 31.78
C TYR A 10 -2.68 -28.62 31.50
N LEU A 11 -1.99 -28.05 32.48
CA LEU A 11 -1.18 -26.84 32.32
C LEU A 11 -0.03 -27.00 31.34
N ILE A 12 0.65 -28.17 31.34
CA ILE A 12 1.72 -28.46 30.38
C ILE A 12 1.14 -28.54 28.96
N GLY A 13 0.03 -29.25 28.74
CA GLY A 13 -0.61 -29.33 27.44
C GLY A 13 -1.13 -27.99 26.94
N PHE A 14 -1.77 -27.21 27.82
CA PHE A 14 -2.24 -25.86 27.52
C PHE A 14 -1.09 -24.90 27.18
N GLY A 15 -0.02 -24.94 27.99
CA GLY A 15 1.17 -24.11 27.75
C GLY A 15 1.83 -24.43 26.42
N MET A 16 1.98 -25.72 26.08
CA MET A 16 2.53 -26.15 24.80
C MET A 16 1.64 -25.72 23.62
N GLY A 17 0.32 -25.83 23.77
CA GLY A 17 -0.65 -25.32 22.79
C GLY A 17 -0.53 -23.82 22.56
N LEU A 18 -0.38 -23.01 23.62
CA LEU A 18 -0.14 -21.57 23.52
C LEU A 18 1.15 -21.24 22.78
N VAL A 19 2.25 -21.95 23.06
CA VAL A 19 3.53 -21.76 22.35
C VAL A 19 3.36 -22.05 20.86
N VAL A 20 2.71 -23.16 20.50
CA VAL A 20 2.44 -23.48 19.09
C VAL A 20 1.57 -22.41 18.42
N CYS A 21 0.51 -21.97 19.08
CA CYS A 21 -0.32 -20.85 18.58
C CYS A 21 0.51 -19.58 18.38
N PHE A 22 1.33 -19.22 19.36
CA PHE A 22 2.18 -18.03 19.27
C PHE A 22 3.19 -18.11 18.12
N VAL A 23 3.82 -19.26 17.91
CA VAL A 23 4.76 -19.48 16.80
C VAL A 23 4.06 -19.48 15.45
N MET A 24 2.86 -20.08 15.34
CA MET A 24 2.12 -20.12 14.09
C MET A 24 1.46 -18.80 13.71
N PHE A 25 0.96 -18.04 14.69
CA PHE A 25 0.20 -16.81 14.47
C PHE A 25 1.00 -15.55 14.73
N GLY A 26 2.04 -15.57 15.56
CA GLY A 26 2.85 -14.41 15.89
C GLY A 26 3.68 -13.87 14.72
N GLN A 27 4.00 -14.71 13.73
CA GLN A 27 4.75 -14.30 12.52
C GLN A 27 3.86 -13.99 11.32
N ARG A 28 2.61 -14.44 11.34
CA ARG A 28 1.62 -14.08 10.32
C ARG A 28 0.84 -12.91 10.88
N GLY A 29 1.12 -11.70 10.38
CA GLY A 29 0.28 -10.55 10.68
C GLY A 29 -1.19 -10.93 10.52
N CYS A 30 -2.08 -10.26 11.23
CA CYS A 30 -3.53 -10.57 11.24
C CYS A 30 -4.23 -10.32 9.88
N ASP A 31 -3.62 -10.76 8.77
CA ASP A 31 -4.12 -10.60 7.39
C ASP A 31 -5.50 -11.25 7.15
N TRP A 32 -5.89 -12.17 8.02
CA TRP A 32 -7.16 -12.86 7.94
C TRP A 32 -8.34 -12.07 8.52
N THR A 33 -8.08 -10.97 9.24
CA THR A 33 -9.15 -10.15 9.81
C THR A 33 -9.99 -9.51 8.70
N PRO A 34 -11.31 -9.35 8.89
CA PRO A 34 -12.17 -8.71 7.88
C PRO A 34 -11.69 -7.32 7.48
N GLY A 35 -11.18 -6.52 8.43
CA GLY A 35 -10.64 -5.18 8.18
C GLY A 35 -9.44 -5.23 7.23
N ASN A 36 -8.44 -6.07 7.51
CA ASN A 36 -7.25 -6.18 6.69
C ASN A 36 -7.55 -6.70 5.27
N ARG A 37 -8.57 -7.57 5.12
CA ARG A 37 -9.02 -7.98 3.79
C ARG A 37 -9.58 -6.82 2.98
N VAL A 38 -10.37 -5.94 3.61
CA VAL A 38 -10.92 -4.74 2.95
C VAL A 38 -9.80 -3.77 2.60
N LEU A 39 -8.87 -3.49 3.53
CA LEU A 39 -7.70 -2.64 3.27
C LEU A 39 -6.89 -3.17 2.09
N LYS A 40 -6.58 -4.46 2.10
CA LYS A 40 -5.83 -5.12 1.02
C LYS A 40 -6.59 -5.09 -0.31
N GLN A 41 -7.91 -5.30 -0.31
CA GLN A 41 -8.74 -5.18 -1.50
C GLN A 41 -8.67 -3.77 -2.09
N ILE A 42 -8.83 -2.73 -1.27
CA ILE A 42 -8.75 -1.33 -1.72
C ILE A 42 -7.34 -0.98 -2.18
N ALA A 43 -6.30 -1.35 -1.41
CA ALA A 43 -4.91 -1.08 -1.76
C ALA A 43 -4.45 -1.76 -3.06
N THR A 44 -5.05 -2.89 -3.42
CA THR A 44 -4.74 -3.62 -4.67
C THR A 44 -5.68 -3.27 -5.83
N SER A 45 -6.71 -2.45 -5.60
CA SER A 45 -7.60 -1.94 -6.65
C SER A 45 -7.03 -0.67 -7.30
N GLN A 46 -7.56 -0.30 -8.45
CA GLN A 46 -7.33 1.02 -9.02
C GLN A 46 -8.13 2.04 -8.19
N ILE A 47 -7.42 2.96 -7.55
CA ILE A 47 -8.06 3.99 -6.74
C ILE A 47 -8.29 5.22 -7.60
N LEU A 48 -9.53 5.69 -7.62
CA LEU A 48 -9.96 6.91 -8.31
C LEU A 48 -10.26 8.00 -7.29
N ILE A 49 -10.03 9.23 -7.67
CA ILE A 49 -10.34 10.43 -6.89
C ILE A 49 -10.90 11.51 -7.79
N THR A 50 -11.81 12.34 -7.27
CA THR A 50 -12.28 13.55 -7.96
C THR A 50 -11.55 14.78 -7.43
N ASP A 51 -11.46 15.84 -8.25
CA ASP A 51 -10.83 17.11 -7.84
C ASP A 51 -11.50 17.73 -6.62
N SER A 52 -12.82 17.60 -6.50
CA SER A 52 -13.58 18.05 -5.32
C SER A 52 -13.11 17.35 -4.05
N VAL A 53 -12.92 16.03 -4.08
CA VAL A 53 -12.44 15.26 -2.93
C VAL A 53 -11.00 15.61 -2.61
N LYS A 54 -10.17 15.80 -3.63
CA LYS A 54 -8.77 16.22 -3.44
C LYS A 54 -8.68 17.59 -2.76
N CYS A 55 -9.52 18.54 -3.16
CA CYS A 55 -9.64 19.85 -2.52
C CYS A 55 -10.03 19.71 -1.03
N VAL A 56 -11.05 18.89 -0.72
CA VAL A 56 -11.49 18.64 0.66
C VAL A 56 -10.38 18.00 1.50
N MET A 57 -9.63 17.08 0.93
CA MET A 57 -8.47 16.47 1.60
C MET A 57 -7.42 17.52 1.95
N GLN A 58 -7.07 18.38 0.99
CA GLN A 58 -6.09 19.47 1.20
C GLN A 58 -6.55 20.47 2.26
N GLU A 59 -7.82 20.87 2.28
CA GLU A 59 -8.39 21.75 3.33
C GLU A 59 -8.34 21.13 4.73
N ASN A 60 -8.40 19.79 4.80
CA ASN A 60 -8.28 19.06 6.06
C ASN A 60 -6.85 18.65 6.40
N GLY A 61 -5.84 19.10 5.61
CA GLY A 61 -4.43 18.79 5.83
C GLY A 61 -4.08 17.32 5.58
N ILE A 62 -4.87 16.60 4.77
CA ILE A 62 -4.65 15.21 4.42
C ILE A 62 -3.86 15.16 3.11
N SER A 63 -2.64 14.66 3.18
CA SER A 63 -1.78 14.46 2.02
C SER A 63 -2.07 13.12 1.32
N ASP A 64 -1.54 12.96 0.11
CA ASP A 64 -1.62 11.70 -0.60
C ASP A 64 -0.87 10.59 0.15
N ASP A 65 0.23 10.90 0.85
CA ASP A 65 0.97 9.98 1.71
C ASP A 65 0.12 9.47 2.88
N ASP A 66 -0.71 10.34 3.48
CA ASP A 66 -1.58 9.95 4.60
C ASP A 66 -2.61 8.91 4.15
N VAL A 67 -3.10 9.00 2.91
CA VAL A 67 -4.01 7.99 2.34
C VAL A 67 -3.32 6.64 2.21
N PHE A 68 -2.05 6.60 1.80
CA PHE A 68 -1.31 5.34 1.70
C PHE A 68 -1.00 4.75 3.07
N GLN A 69 -0.63 5.59 4.04
CA GLN A 69 -0.46 5.13 5.42
C GLN A 69 -1.78 4.59 6.00
N LEU A 70 -2.90 5.26 5.69
CA LEU A 70 -4.24 4.80 6.05
C LEU A 70 -4.55 3.41 5.48
N LEU A 71 -4.22 3.15 4.22
CA LEU A 71 -4.46 1.85 3.59
C LEU A 71 -3.54 0.74 4.12
N ASN A 72 -2.37 1.10 4.65
CA ASN A 72 -1.42 0.13 5.21
C ASN A 72 -1.69 -0.16 6.69
N ASN A 73 -2.07 0.85 7.48
CA ASN A 73 -2.11 0.78 8.95
C ASN A 73 -3.41 1.31 9.54
N GLY A 74 -4.43 1.62 8.74
CA GLY A 74 -5.70 2.13 9.21
C GLY A 74 -6.64 1.04 9.69
N ASP A 75 -7.72 1.45 10.36
CA ASP A 75 -8.77 0.58 10.85
C ASP A 75 -10.09 0.81 10.09
N VAL A 76 -10.71 -0.29 9.66
CA VAL A 76 -12.02 -0.24 8.99
C VAL A 76 -13.12 -0.15 10.03
N ILE A 77 -13.86 0.96 10.04
CA ILE A 77 -14.98 1.18 10.95
C ILE A 77 -16.27 0.58 10.34
N PHE A 78 -16.50 -0.70 10.58
CA PHE A 78 -17.67 -1.41 10.03
C PHE A 78 -19.00 -0.85 10.50
N SER A 79 -19.07 -0.31 11.71
CA SER A 79 -20.30 0.31 12.27
C SER A 79 -20.76 1.56 11.51
N GLU A 80 -19.80 2.27 10.88
CA GLU A 80 -20.08 3.48 10.09
C GLU A 80 -20.11 3.18 8.58
N SER A 81 -19.71 1.96 8.18
CA SER A 81 -19.60 1.53 6.77
C SER A 81 -20.93 0.97 6.26
N LYS A 82 -21.20 1.13 4.97
CA LYS A 82 -22.41 0.60 4.32
C LYS A 82 -22.03 -0.62 3.45
N THR A 83 -21.99 -1.79 4.07
CA THR A 83 -21.54 -3.03 3.43
C THR A 83 -22.62 -3.81 2.71
N HIS A 84 -23.90 -3.50 2.99
CA HIS A 84 -25.08 -4.17 2.41
C HIS A 84 -25.57 -3.55 1.11
N GLN A 85 -24.99 -2.42 0.71
CA GLN A 85 -25.29 -1.71 -0.54
C GLN A 85 -24.28 -2.04 -1.63
N VAL A 86 -24.69 -1.89 -2.89
CA VAL A 86 -23.78 -1.96 -4.03
C VAL A 86 -23.86 -0.60 -4.74
N PRO A 87 -22.73 0.08 -4.89
CA PRO A 87 -21.37 -0.22 -4.42
C PRO A 87 -21.21 -0.13 -2.89
N LYS A 88 -20.32 -0.97 -2.33
CA LYS A 88 -20.03 -0.98 -0.90
C LYS A 88 -19.25 0.27 -0.49
N GLU A 89 -19.63 0.87 0.63
CA GLU A 89 -18.95 2.03 1.19
C GLU A 89 -18.23 1.63 2.49
N TYR A 90 -16.92 1.86 2.55
CA TYR A 90 -16.10 1.61 3.74
C TYR A 90 -15.54 2.92 4.28
N ILE A 91 -15.61 3.07 5.59
CA ILE A 91 -14.98 4.16 6.32
C ILE A 91 -13.74 3.62 6.98
N ILE A 92 -12.58 4.23 6.68
CA ILE A 92 -11.30 3.85 7.21
C ILE A 92 -10.76 5.01 8.03
N GLU A 93 -10.39 4.74 9.28
CA GLU A 93 -9.79 5.69 10.20
C GLU A 93 -8.27 5.47 10.25
N ASN A 94 -7.52 6.56 10.31
CA ASN A 94 -6.08 6.43 10.49
C ASN A 94 -5.75 5.95 11.91
N ALA A 95 -4.59 5.29 12.08
CA ALA A 95 -4.16 4.69 13.35
C ALA A 95 -4.13 5.69 14.53
N GLU A 96 -4.03 6.99 14.26
CA GLU A 96 -4.00 8.04 15.27
C GLU A 96 -5.40 8.64 15.56
N GLY A 97 -6.45 8.19 14.86
CA GLY A 97 -7.83 8.71 15.03
C GLY A 97 -8.05 10.14 14.54
N LYS A 98 -7.10 10.70 13.75
CA LYS A 98 -7.14 12.11 13.34
C LYS A 98 -8.11 12.41 12.22
N PHE A 99 -8.27 11.48 11.29
CA PHE A 99 -9.15 11.63 10.14
C PHE A 99 -9.69 10.28 9.67
N LYS A 100 -10.82 10.34 8.96
CA LYS A 100 -11.49 9.19 8.36
C LYS A 100 -11.71 9.46 6.88
N ILE A 101 -11.40 8.47 6.04
CA ILE A 101 -11.65 8.53 4.60
C ILE A 101 -12.70 7.51 4.22
N ARG A 102 -13.57 7.91 3.31
CA ARG A 102 -14.67 7.14 2.78
C ARG A 102 -14.29 6.58 1.42
N PHE A 103 -14.26 5.26 1.30
CA PHE A 103 -13.97 4.54 0.06
C PHE A 103 -15.23 3.85 -0.46
N LEU A 104 -15.51 4.05 -1.73
CA LEU A 104 -16.58 3.37 -2.45
C LEU A 104 -15.97 2.26 -3.29
N VAL A 105 -16.24 1.00 -2.97
CA VAL A 105 -15.75 -0.16 -3.71
C VAL A 105 -16.78 -0.54 -4.76
N ARG A 106 -16.50 -0.21 -6.02
CA ARG A 106 -17.39 -0.50 -7.15
C ARG A 106 -17.35 -1.97 -7.56
N ASN A 107 -16.13 -2.52 -7.59
CA ASN A 107 -15.87 -3.93 -7.89
C ASN A 107 -14.50 -4.33 -7.32
N ASP A 108 -14.05 -5.55 -7.58
CA ASP A 108 -12.77 -6.05 -7.05
C ASP A 108 -11.53 -5.33 -7.61
N THR A 109 -11.69 -4.54 -8.66
CA THR A 109 -10.59 -3.86 -9.36
C THR A 109 -10.61 -2.34 -9.26
N VAL A 110 -11.73 -1.74 -8.84
CA VAL A 110 -11.90 -0.28 -8.81
C VAL A 110 -12.51 0.17 -7.49
N SER A 111 -11.80 1.06 -6.82
CA SER A 111 -12.26 1.77 -5.62
C SER A 111 -12.17 3.29 -5.84
N VAL A 112 -13.07 4.05 -5.24
CA VAL A 112 -13.10 5.52 -5.37
C VAL A 112 -12.99 6.14 -4.00
N ILE A 113 -12.13 7.14 -3.84
CA ILE A 113 -12.14 8.00 -2.66
C ILE A 113 -13.34 8.94 -2.81
N HIS A 114 -14.36 8.69 -1.99
CA HIS A 114 -15.64 9.41 -2.06
C HIS A 114 -15.68 10.66 -1.20
N GLY A 115 -14.82 10.76 -0.19
CA GLY A 115 -14.73 11.94 0.66
C GLY A 115 -14.05 11.70 2.00
N VAL A 116 -13.93 12.78 2.77
CA VAL A 116 -13.45 12.77 4.15
C VAL A 116 -14.67 12.74 5.07
N ALA A 117 -14.74 11.73 5.93
CA ALA A 117 -15.78 11.68 6.96
C ALA A 117 -15.42 12.70 8.05
N ASN A 118 -16.45 13.39 8.59
CA ASN A 118 -16.28 14.44 9.61
C ASN A 118 -15.45 15.66 9.15
N SER A 119 -15.41 15.95 7.83
CA SER A 119 -14.78 17.17 7.35
C SER A 119 -15.45 18.41 7.92
N LYS A 120 -14.65 19.40 8.32
CA LYS A 120 -15.14 20.75 8.66
C LYS A 120 -15.85 21.33 7.43
N LYS A 121 -16.67 22.38 7.61
CA LYS A 121 -17.34 23.05 6.49
C LYS A 121 -16.34 23.38 5.41
N THR A 122 -16.52 22.83 4.21
CA THR A 122 -15.57 22.98 3.10
C THR A 122 -15.99 24.15 2.22
N THR A 123 -15.00 24.91 1.75
CA THR A 123 -15.18 25.96 0.72
C THR A 123 -15.16 25.37 -0.69
N CYS A 124 -14.81 24.09 -0.82
CA CYS A 124 -14.75 23.34 -2.09
C CYS A 124 -16.13 23.08 -2.73
N LYS A 125 -17.10 24.00 -2.56
CA LYS A 125 -18.42 23.95 -3.20
C LYS A 125 -18.31 24.51 -4.61
N GLY A 126 -18.65 23.70 -5.62
CA GLY A 126 -18.87 24.20 -6.96
C GLY A 126 -18.21 23.46 -8.11
N PHE A 127 -17.55 22.35 -7.84
CA PHE A 127 -17.11 21.49 -8.91
C PHE A 127 -18.32 20.64 -9.38
N GLY A 128 -18.97 21.07 -10.47
CA GLY A 128 -19.89 20.24 -11.22
C GLY A 128 -19.23 18.93 -11.61
N SER A 129 -19.90 17.99 -12.28
CA SER A 129 -19.43 16.65 -12.60
C SER A 129 -17.93 16.58 -12.89
N ASN A 130 -17.13 16.36 -11.84
CA ASN A 130 -15.68 16.32 -11.96
C ASN A 130 -15.26 14.95 -12.49
N PRO A 131 -14.40 14.92 -13.50
CA PRO A 131 -13.84 13.67 -13.97
C PRO A 131 -13.11 12.96 -12.83
N GLU A 132 -13.25 11.65 -12.77
CA GLU A 132 -12.49 10.80 -11.85
C GLU A 132 -11.08 10.63 -12.42
N HIS A 133 -10.08 10.88 -11.60
CA HIS A 133 -8.68 10.69 -11.94
C HIS A 133 -8.10 9.51 -11.16
N ILE A 134 -7.09 8.87 -11.74
CA ILE A 134 -6.36 7.81 -11.03
C ILE A 134 -5.57 8.44 -9.90
N PHE A 135 -5.82 7.96 -8.69
CA PHE A 135 -5.03 8.33 -7.52
C PHE A 135 -3.71 7.55 -7.54
N THR A 136 -2.62 8.26 -7.75
CA THR A 136 -1.28 7.66 -7.81
C THR A 136 -0.50 7.97 -6.54
N MET A 137 0.28 6.99 -6.09
CA MET A 137 1.19 7.19 -4.97
C MET A 137 2.21 8.27 -5.34
N PRO A 138 2.51 9.23 -4.43
CA PRO A 138 3.54 10.22 -4.67
C PRO A 138 4.89 9.56 -5.00
N GLY A 139 5.62 10.16 -5.95
CA GLY A 139 6.89 9.60 -6.41
C GLY A 139 7.90 9.40 -5.28
N GLU A 140 7.94 10.30 -4.31
CA GLU A 140 8.83 10.22 -3.15
C GLU A 140 8.48 9.03 -2.24
N THR A 141 7.19 8.73 -2.05
CA THR A 141 6.76 7.56 -1.29
C THR A 141 7.16 6.27 -2.00
N VAL A 142 6.96 6.19 -3.33
CA VAL A 142 7.40 5.03 -4.10
C VAL A 142 8.93 4.85 -4.00
N LYS A 143 9.70 5.91 -4.14
CA LYS A 143 11.17 5.86 -4.01
C LYS A 143 11.60 5.39 -2.63
N ARG A 144 10.95 5.88 -1.58
CA ARG A 144 11.22 5.47 -0.19
C ARG A 144 10.99 3.97 0.01
N ILE A 145 9.88 3.44 -0.52
CA ILE A 145 9.57 2.00 -0.43
C ILE A 145 10.56 1.18 -1.26
N LEU A 146 10.85 1.59 -2.50
CA LEU A 146 11.83 0.91 -3.35
C LEU A 146 13.22 0.84 -2.70
N LYS A 147 13.61 1.91 -2.00
CA LYS A 147 14.89 2.00 -1.28
C LYS A 147 14.92 1.16 0.00
N ALA A 148 13.80 1.08 0.72
CA ALA A 148 13.70 0.31 1.97
C ALA A 148 13.70 -1.21 1.73
N ASN A 149 13.37 -1.65 0.53
CA ASN A 149 13.35 -3.05 0.15
C ASN A 149 14.75 -3.57 -0.23
N GLU A 150 14.95 -4.87 -0.07
CA GLU A 150 16.10 -5.56 -0.65
C GLU A 150 16.03 -5.49 -2.18
N ILE A 151 17.04 -4.90 -2.82
CA ILE A 151 17.11 -4.78 -4.28
C ILE A 151 17.74 -6.04 -4.86
N SER A 152 17.07 -6.64 -5.83
CA SER A 152 17.56 -7.75 -6.62
C SER A 152 17.42 -7.43 -8.11
N ALA A 153 18.27 -8.01 -8.93
CA ALA A 153 18.20 -7.87 -10.39
C ALA A 153 18.10 -9.25 -11.04
N THR A 154 17.52 -9.31 -12.22
CA THR A 154 17.60 -10.52 -13.05
C THR A 154 19.04 -10.70 -13.54
N ASP A 155 19.48 -11.93 -13.81
CA ASP A 155 20.85 -12.23 -14.26
C ASP A 155 21.27 -11.38 -15.46
N THR A 156 20.37 -11.18 -16.40
CA THR A 156 20.61 -10.34 -17.58
C THR A 156 20.87 -8.87 -17.21
N VAL A 157 20.07 -8.34 -16.28
CA VAL A 157 20.22 -6.95 -15.80
C VAL A 157 21.49 -6.81 -14.98
N PHE A 158 21.78 -7.78 -14.11
CA PHE A 158 23.00 -7.80 -13.31
C PHE A 158 24.26 -7.73 -14.18
N ASN A 159 24.34 -8.56 -15.22
CA ASN A 159 25.45 -8.55 -16.17
C ASN A 159 25.59 -7.21 -16.92
N LEU A 160 24.46 -6.59 -17.29
CA LEU A 160 24.46 -5.27 -17.94
C LEU A 160 24.93 -4.16 -17.00
N LEU A 161 24.54 -4.19 -15.73
CA LEU A 161 24.98 -3.23 -14.72
C LEU A 161 26.49 -3.37 -14.45
N GLN A 162 26.97 -4.60 -14.28
CA GLN A 162 28.42 -4.88 -14.12
C GLN A 162 29.23 -4.43 -15.34
N ALA A 163 28.78 -4.70 -16.56
CA ALA A 163 29.44 -4.26 -17.78
C ALA A 163 29.57 -2.73 -17.88
N ARG A 164 28.73 -1.99 -17.12
CA ARG A 164 28.77 -0.52 -17.04
C ARG A 164 29.49 0.00 -15.79
N GLY A 165 30.03 -0.89 -14.97
CA GLY A 165 30.71 -0.53 -13.73
C GLY A 165 29.79 0.00 -12.62
N ILE A 166 28.46 -0.20 -12.76
CA ILE A 166 27.46 0.24 -11.77
C ILE A 166 27.45 -0.75 -10.62
N LYS A 167 27.79 -0.29 -9.42
CA LYS A 167 27.79 -1.10 -8.19
C LYS A 167 26.42 -1.10 -7.52
N ASP A 168 26.15 -2.12 -6.71
CA ASP A 168 24.86 -2.26 -6.02
C ASP A 168 24.50 -1.02 -5.19
N GLY A 169 25.46 -0.41 -4.49
CA GLY A 169 25.24 0.83 -3.73
C GLY A 169 24.85 2.05 -4.58
N GLU A 170 25.27 2.09 -5.84
CA GLU A 170 24.93 3.19 -6.77
C GLU A 170 23.48 3.10 -7.24
N ILE A 171 22.94 1.87 -7.33
CA ILE A 171 21.55 1.64 -7.74
C ILE A 171 20.57 2.32 -6.76
N TYR A 172 20.85 2.25 -5.46
CA TYR A 172 20.04 2.94 -4.45
C TYR A 172 20.02 4.46 -4.66
N ASN A 173 21.19 5.04 -4.98
CA ASN A 173 21.31 6.47 -5.26
C ASN A 173 20.60 6.86 -6.57
N MET A 174 20.65 5.99 -7.58
CA MET A 174 19.97 6.21 -8.86
C MET A 174 18.44 6.15 -8.69
N ILE A 175 17.91 5.25 -7.86
CA ILE A 175 16.48 5.19 -7.56
C ILE A 175 16.05 6.43 -6.76
N GLU A 176 16.82 6.85 -5.77
CA GLU A 176 16.54 8.02 -4.94
C GLU A 176 16.55 9.31 -5.74
N GLY A 177 17.58 9.54 -6.56
CA GLY A 177 17.71 10.70 -7.45
C GLY A 177 16.87 10.62 -8.70
N GLY A 178 16.27 9.46 -9.00
CA GLY A 178 15.50 9.23 -10.20
C GLY A 178 14.14 9.88 -10.21
N LYS A 179 13.56 10.03 -11.38
CA LYS A 179 12.19 10.49 -11.60
C LYS A 179 11.32 9.30 -12.01
N ILE A 180 10.18 9.12 -11.32
CA ILE A 180 9.21 8.07 -11.67
C ILE A 180 8.35 8.54 -12.83
N ASP A 181 8.30 7.75 -13.89
CA ASP A 181 7.39 7.94 -15.02
C ASP A 181 6.08 7.20 -14.75
N PHE A 182 5.11 7.90 -14.15
CA PHE A 182 3.80 7.32 -13.84
C PHE A 182 2.97 6.99 -15.07
N ILE A 183 3.24 7.60 -16.23
CA ILE A 183 2.53 7.33 -17.48
C ILE A 183 2.87 5.91 -17.97
N LYS A 184 4.14 5.50 -17.86
CA LYS A 184 4.59 4.17 -18.23
C LYS A 184 4.42 3.14 -17.12
N SER A 185 4.38 3.61 -15.87
CA SER A 185 4.26 2.73 -14.70
C SER A 185 2.89 2.08 -14.60
N MET A 186 2.85 0.90 -13.99
CA MET A 186 1.64 0.10 -13.77
C MET A 186 1.45 -0.12 -12.26
N PRO A 187 1.05 0.93 -11.51
CA PRO A 187 0.98 0.87 -10.05
C PRO A 187 -0.11 -0.07 -9.52
N THR A 188 -1.06 -0.45 -10.36
CA THR A 188 -2.19 -1.33 -10.02
C THR A 188 -2.02 -2.75 -10.55
N LEU A 189 -0.84 -3.08 -11.14
CA LEU A 189 -0.59 -4.41 -11.68
C LEU A 189 -0.51 -5.45 -10.56
N LYS A 190 -1.17 -6.59 -10.74
CA LYS A 190 -1.11 -7.75 -9.83
C LYS A 190 -0.19 -8.81 -10.43
N PRO A 191 0.56 -9.57 -9.63
CA PRO A 191 0.63 -9.53 -8.17
C PRO A 191 1.43 -8.37 -7.61
N HIS A 192 2.30 -7.75 -8.39
CA HIS A 192 3.18 -6.68 -7.94
C HIS A 192 3.16 -5.49 -8.89
N PRO A 193 3.13 -4.26 -8.36
CA PRO A 193 3.20 -3.05 -9.18
C PRO A 193 4.56 -2.92 -9.87
N ILE A 194 4.54 -2.32 -11.06
CA ILE A 194 5.73 -2.03 -11.86
C ILE A 194 5.89 -0.51 -11.99
N TYR A 195 7.08 -0.04 -11.69
CA TYR A 195 7.46 1.35 -11.83
C TYR A 195 8.60 1.53 -12.82
N PHE A 196 8.55 2.62 -13.59
CA PHE A 196 9.61 3.06 -14.45
C PHE A 196 10.31 4.25 -13.80
N VAL A 197 11.60 4.08 -13.49
CA VAL A 197 12.44 5.11 -12.88
C VAL A 197 13.49 5.55 -13.87
N THR A 198 13.55 6.84 -14.15
CA THR A 198 14.56 7.44 -15.03
C THR A 198 15.55 8.23 -14.19
N TYR A 199 16.83 7.93 -14.32
CA TYR A 199 17.92 8.65 -13.71
C TYR A 199 18.96 9.01 -14.77
N GLN A 200 19.18 10.31 -15.00
CA GLN A 200 20.01 10.80 -16.11
C GLN A 200 19.58 10.17 -17.45
N ASN A 201 20.45 9.37 -18.06
CA ASN A 201 20.20 8.63 -19.30
C ASN A 201 19.89 7.13 -19.05
N TYR A 202 19.60 6.73 -17.83
CA TYR A 202 19.23 5.36 -17.46
C TYR A 202 17.74 5.22 -17.19
N LEU A 203 17.17 4.14 -17.69
CA LEU A 203 15.78 3.75 -17.43
C LEU A 203 15.77 2.39 -16.74
N PHE A 204 15.13 2.33 -15.59
CA PHE A 204 14.91 1.11 -14.82
C PHE A 204 13.43 0.74 -14.86
N LYS A 205 13.12 -0.52 -15.18
CA LYS A 205 11.82 -1.12 -14.97
C LYS A 205 11.88 -1.96 -13.71
N ILE A 206 11.12 -1.58 -12.70
CA ILE A 206 11.24 -2.10 -11.34
C ILE A 206 9.91 -2.68 -10.90
N GLU A 207 9.93 -3.93 -10.46
CA GLU A 207 8.82 -4.61 -9.79
C GLU A 207 8.95 -4.42 -8.27
N MET A 208 7.89 -3.97 -7.62
CA MET A 208 7.86 -3.73 -6.18
C MET A 208 7.02 -4.79 -5.49
N ALA A 209 7.68 -5.77 -4.84
CA ALA A 209 7.04 -6.72 -3.94
C ALA A 209 7.09 -6.22 -2.49
N GLU A 210 6.39 -6.88 -1.55
CA GLU A 210 6.24 -6.41 -0.16
C GLU A 210 7.57 -6.11 0.55
N LYS A 211 8.60 -6.92 0.31
CA LYS A 211 9.93 -6.77 0.95
C LYS A 211 11.09 -6.79 -0.04
N LYS A 212 10.79 -6.93 -1.32
CA LYS A 212 11.80 -7.05 -2.38
C LYS A 212 11.48 -6.11 -3.52
N THR A 213 12.49 -5.45 -4.00
CA THR A 213 12.47 -4.64 -5.21
C THR A 213 13.27 -5.38 -6.27
N ARG A 214 12.63 -5.79 -7.38
CA ARG A 214 13.31 -6.51 -8.46
C ARG A 214 13.45 -5.63 -9.69
N ILE A 215 14.68 -5.45 -10.17
CA ILE A 215 14.94 -4.76 -11.43
C ILE A 215 14.73 -5.76 -12.56
N LEU A 216 13.67 -5.54 -13.35
CA LEU A 216 13.31 -6.41 -14.47
C LEU A 216 14.03 -6.04 -15.76
N GLU A 217 14.30 -4.74 -15.96
CA GLU A 217 14.89 -4.22 -17.18
C GLU A 217 15.72 -2.98 -16.89
N PHE A 218 16.85 -2.87 -17.58
CA PHE A 218 17.74 -1.72 -17.54
C PHE A 218 18.05 -1.28 -18.97
N LYS A 219 17.83 -0.01 -19.28
CA LYS A 219 18.10 0.58 -20.59
C LYS A 219 18.85 1.89 -20.47
N VAL A 220 19.68 2.15 -21.46
CA VAL A 220 20.30 3.46 -21.64
C VAL A 220 19.51 4.24 -22.68
N LEU A 221 19.01 5.39 -22.26
CA LEU A 221 18.34 6.34 -23.15
C LEU A 221 19.40 7.06 -24.00
N LYS A 222 19.15 7.18 -25.29
CA LYS A 222 20.02 7.91 -26.22
C LYS A 222 19.74 9.40 -26.15
#